data_bfa1616add5905246eddb9d57ff99c55
#
_entry.id   bfa1616add5905246eddb9d57ff99c55
#
_cell.length_a   1.000
_cell.length_b   1.000
_cell.length_c   1.000
_cell.angle_alpha   90.00
_cell.angle_beta   90.00
_cell.angle_gamma   90.00
#
_symmetry.space_group_name_H-M   'P 1'
#
loop_
_entity.id
_entity.type
_entity.pdbx_description
1 polymer ?
#
loop_
_entity_poly.entity_id
_entity_poly.type
_entity_poly.pdbx_seq_one_letter_code
_entity_poly.pdbx_strand_id
1 'polypeptide(L)'
;MKYESIRPQVEQIAREAGRIILSFGEFHVEEKEGHANFVTDVDCAVQEYLAKVLSDLLPGSHFIGEEQENEQLTCAPTWVIDPVDGTTNLIHNYRQSAVSIALLEDKHPVLAAVYQPYTDELFFAMKGCGATLNGQKISASSHPFERALTCFGTSPYNAELAERSMRLALAFLQNAADIRRSGSAALDLANVACGRIDVFFEIVLKPWDFAAGALLVTEAGGRFMMPFEDGEIRFDCPRGILAANGKCAEQALALIRSI
;
A
#
# COMPACT_ATOMS: atom_id res chain seq x y z
N MET A 1 -15.85 -16.38 9.38
CA MET A 1 -15.61 -14.96 9.75
C MET A 1 -16.56 -14.04 9.00
N LYS A 2 -16.81 -12.81 9.50
CA LYS A 2 -17.86 -11.90 8.96
C LYS A 2 -17.74 -11.64 7.45
N TYR A 3 -16.51 -11.48 6.93
CA TYR A 3 -16.27 -11.11 5.52
C TYR A 3 -15.69 -12.24 4.66
N GLU A 4 -15.65 -13.48 5.15
CA GLU A 4 -15.09 -14.61 4.41
C GLU A 4 -15.88 -14.94 3.14
N SER A 5 -17.20 -14.74 3.16
CA SER A 5 -18.07 -14.99 2.01
C SER A 5 -17.85 -14.06 0.83
N ILE A 6 -17.30 -12.85 1.06
CA ILE A 6 -17.03 -11.86 0.00
C ILE A 6 -15.60 -11.95 -0.55
N ARG A 7 -14.74 -12.77 0.04
CA ARG A 7 -13.34 -12.93 -0.39
C ARG A 7 -13.21 -13.22 -1.90
N PRO A 8 -13.90 -14.23 -2.46
CA PRO A 8 -13.73 -14.55 -3.88
C PRO A 8 -14.13 -13.39 -4.79
N GLN A 9 -15.16 -12.63 -4.40
CA GLN A 9 -15.63 -11.47 -5.14
C GLN A 9 -14.59 -10.33 -5.10
N VAL A 10 -13.99 -10.03 -3.92
CA VAL A 10 -12.95 -9.00 -3.82
C VAL A 10 -11.71 -9.39 -4.61
N GLU A 11 -11.29 -10.66 -4.57
CA GLU A 11 -10.17 -11.16 -5.39
C GLU A 11 -10.45 -10.99 -6.89
N GLN A 12 -11.68 -11.27 -7.33
CA GLN A 12 -12.10 -11.08 -8.72
C GLN A 12 -12.15 -9.58 -9.08
N ILE A 13 -12.73 -8.74 -8.24
CA ILE A 13 -12.82 -7.28 -8.44
C ILE A 13 -11.43 -6.68 -8.61
N ALA A 14 -10.47 -7.04 -7.75
CA ALA A 14 -9.09 -6.55 -7.87
C ALA A 14 -8.45 -6.94 -9.21
N ARG A 15 -8.65 -8.17 -9.69
CA ARG A 15 -8.17 -8.62 -11.00
C ARG A 15 -8.86 -7.91 -12.17
N GLU A 16 -10.17 -7.66 -12.06
CA GLU A 16 -10.91 -6.92 -13.09
C GLU A 16 -10.46 -5.46 -13.16
N ALA A 17 -10.25 -4.81 -12.01
CA ALA A 17 -9.65 -3.48 -11.94
C ALA A 17 -8.27 -3.44 -12.62
N GLY A 18 -7.41 -4.42 -12.35
CA GLY A 18 -6.13 -4.53 -13.04
C GLY A 18 -6.23 -4.79 -14.54
N ARG A 19 -7.28 -5.48 -15.02
CA ARG A 19 -7.52 -5.61 -16.48
C ARG A 19 -7.90 -4.28 -17.10
N ILE A 20 -8.61 -3.41 -16.39
CA ILE A 20 -8.91 -2.06 -16.84
C ILE A 20 -7.57 -1.32 -17.05
N ILE A 21 -6.65 -1.35 -16.08
CA ILE A 21 -5.30 -0.75 -16.22
C ILE A 21 -4.60 -1.25 -17.49
N LEU A 22 -4.59 -2.56 -17.72
CA LEU A 22 -3.91 -3.17 -18.87
C LEU A 22 -4.61 -2.92 -20.21
N SER A 23 -5.89 -2.54 -20.21
CA SER A 23 -6.66 -2.31 -21.44
C SER A 23 -6.43 -0.96 -22.08
N PHE A 24 -5.90 0.02 -21.35
CA PHE A 24 -5.59 1.34 -21.87
C PHE A 24 -4.29 1.30 -22.70
N GLY A 25 -4.37 1.75 -23.95
CA GLY A 25 -3.21 1.93 -24.81
C GLY A 25 -2.63 3.34 -24.66
N GLU A 26 -3.45 4.35 -25.00
CA GLU A 26 -3.17 5.76 -24.78
C GLU A 26 -4.19 6.33 -23.79
N PHE A 27 -3.76 7.22 -22.91
CA PHE A 27 -4.60 7.85 -21.90
C PHE A 27 -4.17 9.30 -21.70
N HIS A 28 -5.09 10.11 -21.24
CA HIS A 28 -4.83 11.50 -20.89
C HIS A 28 -4.21 11.55 -19.49
N VAL A 29 -3.26 12.49 -19.29
CA VAL A 29 -2.59 12.75 -18.03
C VAL A 29 -2.91 14.17 -17.60
N GLU A 30 -3.44 14.34 -16.41
CA GLU A 30 -3.66 15.64 -15.79
C GLU A 30 -2.72 15.82 -14.60
N GLU A 31 -2.18 17.02 -14.43
CA GLU A 31 -1.38 17.39 -13.27
C GLU A 31 -2.31 17.91 -12.18
N LYS A 32 -2.29 17.25 -11.02
CA LYS A 32 -2.97 17.71 -9.79
C LYS A 32 -2.17 18.84 -9.15
N GLU A 33 -2.69 19.42 -8.07
CA GLU A 33 -1.98 20.43 -7.30
C GLU A 33 -0.66 19.89 -6.73
N GLY A 34 0.44 20.62 -6.95
CA GLY A 34 1.78 20.25 -6.50
C GLY A 34 2.64 19.58 -7.56
N HIS A 35 3.94 19.46 -7.29
CA HIS A 35 4.92 18.84 -8.18
C HIS A 35 4.77 17.31 -8.21
N ALA A 36 4.82 16.73 -9.40
CA ALA A 36 4.80 15.27 -9.64
C ALA A 36 3.54 14.56 -9.09
N ASN A 37 2.42 15.26 -8.98
CA ASN A 37 1.13 14.70 -8.60
C ASN A 37 0.23 14.61 -9.82
N PHE A 38 -0.01 13.39 -10.32
CA PHE A 38 -0.73 13.15 -11.56
C PHE A 38 -1.97 12.29 -11.33
N VAL A 39 -2.95 12.48 -12.22
CA VAL A 39 -4.10 11.58 -12.40
C VAL A 39 -4.25 11.27 -13.88
N THR A 40 -4.73 10.09 -14.20
CA THR A 40 -5.00 9.68 -15.58
C THR A 40 -6.45 9.20 -15.74
N ASP A 41 -6.90 9.13 -17.00
CA ASP A 41 -8.20 8.51 -17.32
C ASP A 41 -8.30 7.09 -16.77
N VAL A 42 -7.16 6.42 -16.61
CA VAL A 42 -7.07 5.05 -16.04
C VAL A 42 -7.44 5.06 -14.57
N ASP A 43 -6.87 6.00 -13.78
CA ASP A 43 -7.17 6.14 -12.36
C ASP A 43 -8.68 6.39 -12.15
N CYS A 44 -9.25 7.31 -12.92
CA CYS A 44 -10.67 7.63 -12.87
C CYS A 44 -11.56 6.42 -13.22
N ALA A 45 -11.24 5.70 -14.31
CA ALA A 45 -12.01 4.54 -14.74
C ALA A 45 -11.97 3.39 -13.71
N VAL A 46 -10.80 3.14 -13.11
CA VAL A 46 -10.65 2.12 -12.07
C VAL A 46 -11.36 2.54 -10.79
N GLN A 47 -11.28 3.81 -10.39
CA GLN A 47 -12.00 4.35 -9.23
C GLN A 47 -13.50 4.17 -9.39
N GLU A 48 -14.08 4.57 -10.54
CA GLU A 48 -15.52 4.44 -10.83
C GLU A 48 -15.96 2.97 -10.77
N TYR A 49 -15.20 2.09 -11.41
CA TYR A 49 -15.45 0.65 -11.37
C TYR A 49 -15.46 0.14 -9.93
N LEU A 50 -14.39 0.38 -9.15
CA LEU A 50 -14.27 -0.09 -7.77
C LEU A 50 -15.38 0.44 -6.87
N ALA A 51 -15.67 1.75 -6.93
CA ALA A 51 -16.73 2.37 -6.12
C ALA A 51 -18.08 1.72 -6.37
N LYS A 52 -18.43 1.46 -7.63
CA LYS A 52 -19.69 0.80 -8.01
C LYS A 52 -19.76 -0.63 -7.49
N VAL A 53 -18.79 -1.47 -7.85
CA VAL A 53 -18.90 -2.91 -7.56
C VAL A 53 -18.72 -3.24 -6.07
N LEU A 54 -17.92 -2.45 -5.34
CA LEU A 54 -17.76 -2.62 -3.90
C LEU A 54 -18.98 -2.11 -3.11
N SER A 55 -19.66 -1.05 -3.59
CA SER A 55 -20.97 -0.63 -3.05
C SER A 55 -22.03 -1.71 -3.20
N ASP A 56 -22.08 -2.35 -4.39
CA ASP A 56 -23.04 -3.43 -4.65
C ASP A 56 -22.72 -4.67 -3.80
N LEU A 57 -21.41 -4.95 -3.58
CA LEU A 57 -20.95 -6.09 -2.77
C LEU A 57 -21.24 -5.93 -1.28
N LEU A 58 -21.12 -4.72 -0.74
CA LEU A 58 -21.35 -4.41 0.67
C LEU A 58 -22.20 -3.14 0.80
N PRO A 59 -23.56 -3.25 0.64
CA PRO A 59 -24.44 -2.10 0.73
C PRO A 59 -24.35 -1.38 2.08
N GLY A 60 -24.28 -0.05 2.04
CA GLY A 60 -24.16 0.80 3.22
C GLY A 60 -22.72 0.96 3.74
N SER A 61 -21.73 0.47 3.02
CA SER A 61 -20.32 0.79 3.28
C SER A 61 -19.98 2.21 2.82
N HIS A 62 -19.03 2.83 3.51
CA HIS A 62 -18.42 4.11 3.14
C HIS A 62 -17.17 3.91 2.27
N PHE A 63 -16.64 5.01 1.73
CA PHE A 63 -15.47 4.99 0.86
C PHE A 63 -14.48 6.08 1.27
N ILE A 64 -13.20 5.71 1.26
CA ILE A 64 -12.04 6.61 1.27
C ILE A 64 -11.17 6.20 0.07
N GLY A 65 -10.88 7.14 -0.82
CA GLY A 65 -10.09 6.86 -2.04
C GLY A 65 -9.28 8.07 -2.48
N GLU A 66 -8.31 7.83 -3.35
CA GLU A 66 -7.46 8.88 -3.85
C GLU A 66 -8.21 9.85 -4.76
N GLU A 67 -9.04 9.33 -5.67
CA GLU A 67 -9.69 10.10 -6.74
C GLU A 67 -11.14 10.49 -6.40
N GLN A 68 -11.37 10.87 -5.13
CA GLN A 68 -12.70 11.32 -4.68
C GLN A 68 -12.63 12.28 -3.49
N GLU A 69 -13.72 12.97 -3.20
CA GLU A 69 -13.91 13.65 -1.92
C GLU A 69 -14.16 12.61 -0.82
N ASN A 70 -13.37 12.69 0.24
CA ASN A 70 -13.37 11.68 1.30
C ASN A 70 -14.22 12.12 2.49
N GLU A 71 -15.06 11.21 2.97
CA GLU A 71 -15.79 11.37 4.23
C GLU A 71 -14.88 11.06 5.43
N GLN A 72 -15.31 11.51 6.60
CA GLN A 72 -14.61 11.20 7.85
C GLN A 72 -14.71 9.69 8.16
N LEU A 73 -13.59 9.05 8.48
CA LEU A 73 -13.56 7.65 8.90
C LEU A 73 -14.37 7.42 10.18
N THR A 74 -15.39 6.56 10.09
CA THR A 74 -16.26 6.16 11.20
C THR A 74 -16.00 4.70 11.61
N CYS A 75 -16.80 4.17 12.54
CA CYS A 75 -16.77 2.74 12.89
C CYS A 75 -17.51 1.85 11.87
N ALA A 76 -18.26 2.44 10.94
CA ALA A 76 -18.95 1.69 9.89
C ALA A 76 -17.97 1.05 8.91
N PRO A 77 -18.35 -0.05 8.25
CA PRO A 77 -17.53 -0.65 7.20
C PRO A 77 -17.16 0.38 6.15
N THR A 78 -15.86 0.54 5.90
CA THR A 78 -15.32 1.56 4.98
C THR A 78 -14.30 0.94 4.06
N TRP A 79 -14.55 1.02 2.75
CA TRP A 79 -13.55 0.69 1.75
C TRP A 79 -12.53 1.82 1.65
N VAL A 80 -11.26 1.45 1.69
CA VAL A 80 -10.13 2.36 1.46
C VAL A 80 -9.42 1.85 0.21
N ILE A 81 -9.45 2.66 -0.86
CA ILE A 81 -9.01 2.23 -2.19
C ILE A 81 -8.04 3.22 -2.83
N ASP A 82 -7.03 2.66 -3.48
CA ASP A 82 -6.18 3.33 -4.44
C ASP A 82 -6.37 2.63 -5.79
N PRO A 83 -6.91 3.32 -6.80
CA PRO A 83 -7.17 2.74 -8.10
C PRO A 83 -5.89 2.35 -8.83
N VAL A 84 -4.83 3.17 -8.72
CA VAL A 84 -3.54 2.97 -9.38
C VAL A 84 -2.40 3.49 -8.51
N ASP A 85 -2.06 2.77 -7.43
CA ASP A 85 -0.85 3.11 -6.69
C ASP A 85 0.39 3.01 -7.60
N GLY A 86 1.06 4.14 -7.76
CA GLY A 86 2.16 4.29 -8.71
C GLY A 86 1.75 4.86 -10.07
N THR A 87 0.90 5.90 -10.13
CA THR A 87 0.47 6.59 -11.35
C THR A 87 1.65 7.08 -12.19
N THR A 88 2.72 7.59 -11.56
CA THR A 88 3.96 7.95 -12.30
C THR A 88 4.58 6.75 -13.01
N ASN A 89 4.57 5.57 -12.40
CA ASN A 89 5.06 4.34 -13.03
C ASN A 89 4.18 3.93 -14.22
N LEU A 90 2.87 4.10 -14.10
CA LEU A 90 1.93 3.87 -15.21
C LEU A 90 2.25 4.78 -16.38
N ILE A 91 2.37 6.10 -16.16
CA ILE A 91 2.68 7.11 -17.18
C ILE A 91 3.97 6.76 -17.94
N HIS A 92 4.98 6.29 -17.24
CA HIS A 92 6.28 5.92 -17.83
C HIS A 92 6.35 4.45 -18.31
N ASN A 93 5.24 3.70 -18.28
CA ASN A 93 5.22 2.27 -18.63
C ASN A 93 6.29 1.47 -17.86
N TYR A 94 6.56 1.86 -16.61
CA TYR A 94 7.55 1.19 -15.75
C TYR A 94 7.04 -0.13 -15.16
N ARG A 95 5.74 -0.41 -15.30
CA ARG A 95 5.08 -1.66 -14.92
C ARG A 95 5.19 -2.03 -13.44
N GLN A 96 5.24 -1.03 -12.59
CA GLN A 96 5.26 -1.14 -11.12
C GLN A 96 4.11 -0.31 -10.55
N SER A 97 2.88 -0.71 -10.88
CA SER A 97 1.65 -0.09 -10.34
C SER A 97 0.70 -1.19 -9.88
N ALA A 98 -0.13 -0.88 -8.91
CA ALA A 98 -1.07 -1.82 -8.34
C ALA A 98 -2.44 -1.20 -8.04
N VAL A 99 -3.46 -2.04 -8.00
CA VAL A 99 -4.74 -1.75 -7.36
C VAL A 99 -4.63 -2.08 -5.88
N SER A 100 -5.00 -1.17 -4.99
CA SER A 100 -5.00 -1.38 -3.55
C SER A 100 -6.42 -1.25 -3.00
N ILE A 101 -6.90 -2.28 -2.29
CA ILE A 101 -8.24 -2.34 -1.70
C ILE A 101 -8.12 -2.82 -0.26
N ALA A 102 -8.62 -2.02 0.69
CA ALA A 102 -8.81 -2.45 2.08
C ALA A 102 -10.25 -2.27 2.50
N LEU A 103 -10.76 -3.17 3.32
CA LEU A 103 -12.00 -2.97 4.07
C LEU A 103 -11.63 -2.73 5.54
N LEU A 104 -12.07 -1.60 6.07
CA LEU A 104 -11.98 -1.27 7.48
C LEU A 104 -13.30 -1.52 8.20
N GLU A 105 -13.23 -2.05 9.42
CA GLU A 105 -14.32 -2.11 10.38
C GLU A 105 -13.81 -1.61 11.72
N ASP A 106 -14.60 -0.83 12.43
CA ASP A 106 -14.15 -0.16 13.66
C ASP A 106 -12.82 0.59 13.49
N LYS A 107 -12.63 1.20 12.31
CA LYS A 107 -11.43 1.95 11.88
C LYS A 107 -10.16 1.12 11.69
N HIS A 108 -10.25 -0.22 11.69
CA HIS A 108 -9.10 -1.13 11.49
C HIS A 108 -9.29 -1.99 10.25
N PRO A 109 -8.25 -2.25 9.46
CA PRO A 109 -8.36 -3.11 8.30
C PRO A 109 -8.65 -4.55 8.71
N VAL A 110 -9.66 -5.13 8.07
CA VAL A 110 -10.14 -6.50 8.28
C VAL A 110 -10.02 -7.38 7.04
N LEU A 111 -9.89 -6.75 5.87
CA LEU A 111 -9.65 -7.42 4.60
C LEU A 111 -8.76 -6.53 3.73
N ALA A 112 -7.84 -7.13 3.00
CA ALA A 112 -6.92 -6.44 2.10
C ALA A 112 -6.69 -7.22 0.81
N ALA A 113 -6.65 -6.52 -0.32
CA ALA A 113 -6.22 -7.03 -1.61
C ALA A 113 -5.31 -6.00 -2.27
N VAL A 114 -4.11 -6.41 -2.69
CA VAL A 114 -3.21 -5.63 -3.55
C VAL A 114 -2.95 -6.47 -4.79
N TYR A 115 -3.24 -5.91 -5.95
CA TYR A 115 -3.09 -6.63 -7.22
C TYR A 115 -2.15 -5.89 -8.16
N GLN A 116 -1.07 -6.56 -8.55
CA GLN A 116 -0.16 -6.11 -9.61
C GLN A 116 -0.54 -6.76 -10.94
N PRO A 117 -1.10 -6.01 -11.89
CA PRO A 117 -1.64 -6.59 -13.12
C PRO A 117 -0.56 -7.10 -14.10
N TYR A 118 0.62 -6.51 -14.08
CA TYR A 118 1.70 -6.83 -15.04
C TYR A 118 2.34 -8.21 -14.80
N THR A 119 2.31 -8.70 -13.55
CA THR A 119 2.86 -10.01 -13.15
C THR A 119 1.78 -10.99 -12.73
N ASP A 120 0.50 -10.57 -12.75
CA ASP A 120 -0.65 -11.33 -12.25
C ASP A 120 -0.45 -11.80 -10.81
N GLU A 121 0.00 -10.90 -9.94
CA GLU A 121 0.23 -11.16 -8.53
C GLU A 121 -0.87 -10.52 -7.68
N LEU A 122 -1.68 -11.36 -7.05
CA LEU A 122 -2.71 -10.94 -6.08
C LEU A 122 -2.28 -11.29 -4.66
N PHE A 123 -1.96 -10.27 -3.89
CA PHE A 123 -1.74 -10.36 -2.46
C PHE A 123 -3.08 -10.17 -1.74
N PHE A 124 -3.39 -11.07 -0.82
CA PHE A 124 -4.66 -11.02 -0.10
C PHE A 124 -4.45 -11.37 1.37
N ALA A 125 -5.12 -10.64 2.27
CA ALA A 125 -5.17 -10.94 3.70
C ALA A 125 -6.56 -10.71 4.28
N MET A 126 -6.88 -11.45 5.32
CA MET A 126 -8.00 -11.20 6.22
C MET A 126 -7.50 -11.29 7.66
N LYS A 127 -8.02 -10.43 8.51
CA LYS A 127 -7.66 -10.36 9.94
C LYS A 127 -7.81 -11.73 10.61
N GLY A 128 -6.69 -12.24 11.15
CA GLY A 128 -6.60 -13.55 11.82
C GLY A 128 -6.55 -14.77 10.88
N CYS A 129 -6.38 -14.58 9.55
CA CYS A 129 -6.33 -15.69 8.58
C CYS A 129 -4.96 -15.86 7.93
N GLY A 130 -4.04 -14.95 8.17
CA GLY A 130 -2.78 -14.87 7.45
C GLY A 130 -2.90 -14.18 6.09
N ALA A 131 -1.76 -14.09 5.39
CA ALA A 131 -1.67 -13.49 4.07
C ALA A 131 -1.35 -14.54 3.01
N THR A 132 -1.78 -14.27 1.76
CA THR A 132 -1.54 -15.14 0.60
C THR A 132 -1.09 -14.33 -0.62
N LEU A 133 -0.29 -14.95 -1.49
CA LEU A 133 0.02 -14.52 -2.85
C LEU A 133 -0.55 -15.56 -3.82
N ASN A 134 -1.47 -15.14 -4.66
CA ASN A 134 -2.17 -16.04 -5.59
C ASN A 134 -2.73 -17.30 -4.88
N GLY A 135 -3.30 -17.12 -3.69
CA GLY A 135 -3.86 -18.19 -2.86
C GLY A 135 -2.84 -19.04 -2.08
N GLN A 136 -1.55 -18.86 -2.32
CA GLN A 136 -0.49 -19.54 -1.56
C GLN A 136 -0.10 -18.72 -0.34
N LYS A 137 -0.01 -19.37 0.84
CA LYS A 137 0.38 -18.69 2.09
C LYS A 137 1.77 -18.07 1.97
N ILE A 138 1.89 -16.83 2.42
CA ILE A 138 3.14 -16.09 2.48
C ILE A 138 3.50 -15.71 3.90
N SER A 139 4.76 -15.33 4.12
CA SER A 139 5.27 -14.79 5.38
C SER A 139 6.36 -13.78 5.12
N ALA A 140 6.50 -12.79 6.00
CA ALA A 140 7.64 -11.90 6.02
C ALA A 140 8.93 -12.71 6.17
N SER A 141 10.04 -12.15 5.68
CA SER A 141 11.36 -12.75 5.76
C SER A 141 11.87 -12.84 7.22
N SER A 142 13.07 -13.41 7.39
CA SER A 142 13.74 -13.46 8.69
C SER A 142 15.21 -13.07 8.61
N HIS A 143 15.60 -12.29 7.59
CA HIS A 143 16.96 -11.77 7.47
C HIS A 143 17.25 -10.77 8.59
N PRO A 144 18.46 -10.76 9.14
CA PRO A 144 18.91 -9.72 10.06
C PRO A 144 19.14 -8.39 9.32
N PHE A 145 19.15 -7.28 10.04
CA PHE A 145 19.16 -5.94 9.47
C PHE A 145 20.36 -5.67 8.54
N GLU A 146 21.53 -6.21 8.86
CA GLU A 146 22.76 -6.05 8.06
C GLU A 146 22.69 -6.77 6.69
N ARG A 147 21.70 -7.66 6.52
CA ARG A 147 21.43 -8.37 5.27
C ARG A 147 20.10 -7.97 4.65
N ALA A 148 19.45 -6.96 5.20
CA ALA A 148 18.15 -6.52 4.76
C ALA A 148 18.21 -5.85 3.39
N LEU A 149 17.25 -6.20 2.52
CA LEU A 149 16.90 -5.41 1.37
C LEU A 149 15.82 -4.41 1.80
N THR A 150 16.15 -3.12 1.73
CA THR A 150 15.24 -2.03 2.15
C THR A 150 14.64 -1.33 0.94
N CYS A 151 13.33 -1.07 0.99
CA CYS A 151 12.66 -0.19 0.05
C CYS A 151 12.27 1.11 0.75
N PHE A 152 12.20 2.21 0.00
CA PHE A 152 11.78 3.51 0.53
C PHE A 152 11.00 4.32 -0.47
N GLY A 153 10.08 5.15 0.04
CA GLY A 153 9.39 6.15 -0.75
C GLY A 153 9.95 7.54 -0.53
N THR A 154 9.61 8.45 -1.42
CA THR A 154 10.20 9.81 -1.46
C THR A 154 9.19 10.93 -1.27
N SER A 155 7.88 10.61 -1.24
CA SER A 155 6.78 11.61 -1.18
C SER A 155 7.04 12.79 -2.13
N PRO A 156 7.16 12.54 -3.45
CA PRO A 156 7.76 13.49 -4.41
C PRO A 156 6.99 14.80 -4.56
N TYR A 157 5.72 14.83 -4.16
CA TYR A 157 4.88 16.03 -4.12
C TYR A 157 5.15 16.94 -2.91
N ASN A 158 6.01 16.52 -1.97
CA ASN A 158 6.43 17.29 -0.81
C ASN A 158 7.93 17.60 -0.89
N ALA A 159 8.30 18.61 -1.70
CA ALA A 159 9.70 18.95 -1.94
C ALA A 159 10.50 19.20 -0.65
N GLU A 160 9.88 19.73 0.39
CA GLU A 160 10.47 19.96 1.72
C GLU A 160 10.91 18.68 2.44
N LEU A 161 10.34 17.52 2.07
CA LEU A 161 10.71 16.22 2.66
C LEU A 161 11.85 15.54 1.92
N ALA A 162 12.25 16.03 0.75
CA ALA A 162 13.23 15.38 -0.12
C ALA A 162 14.58 15.17 0.58
N GLU A 163 15.10 16.19 1.26
CA GLU A 163 16.38 16.08 1.98
C GLU A 163 16.30 15.02 3.08
N ARG A 164 15.22 15.02 3.88
CA ARG A 164 15.05 14.04 4.96
C ARG A 164 14.88 12.63 4.43
N SER A 165 14.11 12.44 3.35
CA SER A 165 13.94 11.14 2.68
C SER A 165 15.28 10.58 2.21
N MET A 166 16.12 11.41 1.60
CA MET A 166 17.43 11.00 1.10
C MET A 166 18.44 10.74 2.24
N ARG A 167 18.37 11.50 3.35
CA ARG A 167 19.19 11.23 4.54
C ARG A 167 18.83 9.87 5.16
N LEU A 168 17.56 9.55 5.28
CA LEU A 168 17.10 8.23 5.71
C LEU A 168 17.57 7.14 4.76
N ALA A 169 17.37 7.30 3.44
CA ALA A 169 17.85 6.35 2.45
C ALA A 169 19.36 6.08 2.55
N LEU A 170 20.14 7.13 2.72
CA LEU A 170 21.61 7.00 2.93
C LEU A 170 21.92 6.22 4.20
N ALA A 171 21.23 6.50 5.30
CA ALA A 171 21.46 5.79 6.56
C ALA A 171 21.10 4.28 6.43
N PHE A 172 20.01 3.95 5.74
CA PHE A 172 19.70 2.54 5.47
C PHE A 172 20.73 1.88 4.56
N LEU A 173 21.20 2.56 3.50
CA LEU A 173 22.26 2.05 2.62
C LEU A 173 23.58 1.76 3.38
N GLN A 174 23.89 2.54 4.41
CA GLN A 174 25.10 2.36 5.22
C GLN A 174 25.00 1.23 6.25
N ASN A 175 23.79 0.78 6.59
CA ASN A 175 23.54 -0.18 7.67
C ASN A 175 22.86 -1.47 7.22
N ALA A 176 22.20 -1.49 6.06
CA ALA A 176 21.56 -2.65 5.45
C ALA A 176 22.37 -3.18 4.25
N ALA A 177 21.93 -4.25 3.62
CA ALA A 177 22.62 -4.80 2.47
C ALA A 177 22.49 -3.96 1.20
N ASP A 178 21.28 -3.43 0.94
CA ASP A 178 21.02 -2.59 -0.24
C ASP A 178 19.66 -1.87 -0.10
N ILE A 179 19.42 -0.87 -0.96
CA ILE A 179 18.17 -0.13 -1.01
C ILE A 179 17.53 -0.18 -2.38
N ARG A 180 16.19 -0.03 -2.43
CA ARG A 180 15.39 0.06 -3.64
C ARG A 180 14.38 1.20 -3.52
N ARG A 181 13.94 1.74 -4.65
CA ARG A 181 12.82 2.68 -4.78
C ARG A 181 11.94 2.24 -5.92
N SER A 182 10.79 1.59 -5.63
CA SER A 182 9.87 1.06 -6.64
C SER A 182 8.94 2.13 -7.22
N GLY A 183 8.41 2.99 -6.35
CA GLY A 183 7.44 4.03 -6.69
C GLY A 183 5.98 3.60 -6.54
N SER A 184 5.72 2.49 -5.85
CA SER A 184 4.41 1.97 -5.47
C SER A 184 4.47 1.51 -4.01
N ALA A 185 3.84 2.25 -3.11
CA ALA A 185 3.86 1.94 -1.68
C ALA A 185 3.11 0.64 -1.37
N ALA A 186 1.98 0.41 -2.04
CA ALA A 186 1.20 -0.82 -1.87
C ALA A 186 2.01 -2.06 -2.28
N LEU A 187 2.78 -1.99 -3.39
CA LEU A 187 3.66 -3.08 -3.81
C LEU A 187 4.85 -3.28 -2.88
N ASP A 188 5.43 -2.20 -2.37
CA ASP A 188 6.55 -2.30 -1.42
C ASP A 188 6.10 -2.98 -0.13
N LEU A 189 4.93 -2.63 0.40
CA LEU A 189 4.31 -3.28 1.56
C LEU A 189 3.96 -4.75 1.28
N ALA A 190 3.39 -5.05 0.11
CA ALA A 190 3.10 -6.42 -0.31
C ALA A 190 4.38 -7.27 -0.45
N ASN A 191 5.47 -6.66 -0.93
CA ASN A 191 6.78 -7.30 -1.02
C ASN A 191 7.41 -7.55 0.36
N VAL A 192 7.16 -6.69 1.36
CA VAL A 192 7.53 -6.98 2.76
C VAL A 192 6.72 -8.16 3.28
N ALA A 193 5.42 -8.21 3.02
CA ALA A 193 4.54 -9.31 3.45
C ALA A 193 4.95 -10.67 2.87
N CYS A 194 5.45 -10.72 1.64
CA CYS A 194 5.90 -11.98 1.03
C CYS A 194 7.42 -12.26 1.20
N GLY A 195 8.14 -11.43 1.94
CA GLY A 195 9.55 -11.63 2.28
C GLY A 195 10.54 -11.33 1.17
N ARG A 196 10.12 -10.66 0.08
CA ARG A 196 11.02 -10.16 -0.99
C ARG A 196 11.80 -8.94 -0.56
N ILE A 197 11.19 -8.11 0.30
CA ILE A 197 11.76 -6.91 0.93
C ILE A 197 11.73 -7.14 2.44
N ASP A 198 12.75 -6.67 3.16
CA ASP A 198 12.86 -6.83 4.60
C ASP A 198 12.32 -5.64 5.37
N VAL A 199 12.48 -4.44 4.79
CA VAL A 199 12.07 -3.16 5.37
C VAL A 199 11.52 -2.25 4.27
N PHE A 200 10.41 -1.58 4.55
CA PHE A 200 9.90 -0.45 3.76
C PHE A 200 9.61 0.73 4.69
N PHE A 201 9.98 1.93 4.28
CA PHE A 201 9.61 3.15 4.97
C PHE A 201 9.29 4.29 4.01
N GLU A 202 8.39 5.16 4.44
CA GLU A 202 8.13 6.45 3.81
C GLU A 202 7.72 7.49 4.86
N ILE A 203 8.11 8.76 4.66
CA ILE A 203 7.87 9.82 5.67
C ILE A 203 6.41 10.22 5.72
N VAL A 204 5.72 10.20 4.60
CA VAL A 204 4.29 10.53 4.49
C VAL A 204 3.64 9.67 3.43
N LEU A 205 2.62 8.92 3.81
CA LEU A 205 1.71 8.19 2.95
C LEU A 205 0.26 8.54 3.30
N LYS A 206 -0.62 8.46 2.32
CA LYS A 206 -2.06 8.58 2.50
C LYS A 206 -2.67 7.25 2.94
N PRO A 207 -3.86 7.23 3.58
CA PRO A 207 -4.48 6.00 4.03
C PRO A 207 -4.64 4.92 2.95
N TRP A 208 -4.96 5.29 1.72
CA TRP A 208 -5.15 4.37 0.60
C TRP A 208 -3.85 3.71 0.13
N ASP A 209 -2.70 4.36 0.30
CA ASP A 209 -1.38 3.81 -0.04
C ASP A 209 -0.99 2.66 0.89
N PHE A 210 -1.45 2.68 2.17
CA PHE A 210 -0.93 1.76 3.18
C PHE A 210 -1.98 0.89 3.90
N ALA A 211 -3.27 1.17 3.82
CA ALA A 211 -4.26 0.43 4.61
C ALA A 211 -4.29 -1.08 4.28
N ALA A 212 -4.26 -1.43 3.00
CA ALA A 212 -4.17 -2.82 2.57
C ALA A 212 -2.82 -3.46 2.95
N GLY A 213 -1.74 -2.74 2.68
CA GLY A 213 -0.38 -3.18 3.01
C GLY A 213 -0.16 -3.43 4.50
N ALA A 214 -0.76 -2.60 5.37
CA ALA A 214 -0.68 -2.77 6.82
C ALA A 214 -1.23 -4.12 7.29
N LEU A 215 -2.38 -4.53 6.75
CA LEU A 215 -2.97 -5.84 7.06
C LEU A 215 -2.13 -6.97 6.46
N LEU A 216 -1.70 -6.85 5.20
CA LEU A 216 -0.85 -7.85 4.55
C LEU A 216 0.41 -8.14 5.37
N VAL A 217 1.15 -7.09 5.76
CA VAL A 217 2.39 -7.20 6.55
C VAL A 217 2.12 -7.84 7.91
N THR A 218 1.08 -7.41 8.61
CA THR A 218 0.73 -7.91 9.94
C THR A 218 0.32 -9.38 9.88
N GLU A 219 -0.54 -9.76 8.95
CA GLU A 219 -1.02 -11.14 8.77
C GLU A 219 0.07 -12.08 8.25
N ALA A 220 1.10 -11.55 7.60
CA ALA A 220 2.29 -12.28 7.19
C ALA A 220 3.35 -12.44 8.31
N GLY A 221 3.08 -11.93 9.53
CA GLY A 221 3.99 -11.98 10.67
C GLY A 221 5.08 -10.91 10.66
N GLY A 222 4.99 -9.90 9.81
CA GLY A 222 5.80 -8.70 9.86
C GLY A 222 5.30 -7.70 10.91
N ARG A 223 5.97 -6.57 11.01
CA ARG A 223 5.61 -5.44 11.88
C ARG A 223 5.31 -4.20 11.05
N PHE A 224 4.17 -3.60 11.34
CA PHE A 224 3.75 -2.34 10.74
C PHE A 224 3.68 -1.27 11.83
N MET A 225 4.34 -0.14 11.64
CA MET A 225 4.57 0.87 12.69
C MET A 225 4.47 2.28 12.13
N MET A 226 4.16 3.26 13.00
CA MET A 226 4.28 4.68 12.74
C MET A 226 5.57 5.19 13.39
N PRO A 227 6.66 5.43 12.64
CA PRO A 227 7.98 5.70 13.23
C PRO A 227 8.09 7.07 13.92
N PHE A 228 7.24 8.04 13.53
CA PHE A 228 7.28 9.42 14.04
C PHE A 228 6.20 9.72 15.08
N GLU A 229 5.37 8.76 15.41
CA GLU A 229 4.26 8.91 16.35
C GLU A 229 4.21 7.71 17.28
N ASP A 230 3.75 7.94 18.51
CA ASP A 230 3.43 6.87 19.44
C ASP A 230 1.91 6.66 19.49
N GLY A 231 1.48 5.45 19.76
CA GLY A 231 0.07 5.10 19.90
C GLY A 231 -0.43 4.10 18.86
N GLU A 232 -1.74 4.07 18.71
CA GLU A 232 -2.43 3.15 17.81
C GLU A 232 -2.32 3.62 16.34
N ILE A 233 -2.19 2.66 15.42
CA ILE A 233 -2.13 2.93 14.00
C ILE A 233 -3.49 3.47 13.54
N ARG A 234 -3.48 4.64 12.92
CA ARG A 234 -4.68 5.33 12.44
C ARG A 234 -4.68 5.38 10.91
N PHE A 235 -5.88 5.23 10.33
CA PHE A 235 -6.12 5.15 8.89
C PHE A 235 -6.98 6.31 8.36
N ASP A 236 -7.00 7.44 9.07
CA ASP A 236 -7.85 8.59 8.80
C ASP A 236 -7.10 9.82 8.28
N CYS A 237 -5.78 9.78 8.24
CA CYS A 237 -4.96 10.88 7.74
C CYS A 237 -3.57 10.41 7.33
N PRO A 238 -2.82 11.27 6.59
CA PRO A 238 -1.46 10.96 6.17
C PRO A 238 -0.51 10.67 7.34
N ARG A 239 0.39 9.69 7.16
CA ARG A 239 1.30 9.20 8.20
C ARG A 239 2.64 8.77 7.66
N GLY A 240 3.67 8.87 8.50
CA GLY A 240 4.93 8.16 8.28
C GLY A 240 4.77 6.68 8.60
N ILE A 241 5.30 5.83 7.73
CA ILE A 241 5.14 4.38 7.80
C ILE A 241 6.49 3.69 7.84
N LEU A 242 6.56 2.66 8.67
CA LEU A 242 7.64 1.66 8.70
C LEU A 242 7.02 0.27 8.73
N ALA A 243 7.32 -0.53 7.72
CA ALA A 243 7.00 -1.96 7.69
C ALA A 243 8.28 -2.77 7.65
N ALA A 244 8.37 -3.83 8.45
CA ALA A 244 9.59 -4.62 8.51
C ALA A 244 9.31 -6.07 8.91
N ASN A 245 10.23 -6.98 8.59
CA ASN A 245 10.25 -8.29 9.21
C ASN A 245 10.58 -8.17 10.72
N GLY A 246 10.26 -9.19 11.49
CA GLY A 246 10.38 -9.14 12.95
C GLY A 246 11.80 -8.90 13.47
N LYS A 247 12.85 -9.26 12.70
CA LYS A 247 14.24 -9.07 13.11
C LYS A 247 14.77 -7.67 12.80
N CYS A 248 14.27 -7.03 11.75
CA CYS A 248 14.71 -5.70 11.34
C CYS A 248 14.00 -4.57 12.07
N ALA A 249 12.79 -4.82 12.59
CA ALA A 249 11.84 -3.80 13.02
C ALA A 249 12.41 -2.79 14.03
N GLU A 250 13.03 -3.27 15.11
CA GLU A 250 13.55 -2.39 16.17
C GLU A 250 14.76 -1.56 15.71
N GLN A 251 15.67 -2.17 14.94
CA GLN A 251 16.83 -1.45 14.41
C GLN A 251 16.43 -0.42 13.37
N ALA A 252 15.49 -0.76 12.47
CA ALA A 252 14.94 0.17 11.50
C ALA A 252 14.23 1.35 12.18
N LEU A 253 13.40 1.08 13.19
CA LEU A 253 12.72 2.12 13.96
C LEU A 253 13.70 3.06 14.67
N ALA A 254 14.71 2.49 15.34
CA ALA A 254 15.76 3.27 16.02
C ALA A 254 16.54 4.15 15.03
N LEU A 255 16.88 3.61 13.85
CA LEU A 255 17.58 4.35 12.80
C LEU A 255 16.75 5.53 12.28
N ILE A 256 15.46 5.32 11.99
CA ILE A 256 14.57 6.40 11.54
C ILE A 256 14.44 7.51 12.60
N ARG A 257 14.30 7.13 13.87
CA ARG A 257 14.13 8.09 14.98
C ARG A 257 15.40 8.88 15.32
N SER A 258 16.56 8.44 14.82
CA SER A 258 17.84 9.13 15.01
C SER A 258 18.11 10.24 13.99
N ILE A 259 17.29 10.39 12.94
CA ILE A 259 17.41 11.33 11.82
C ILE A 259 16.18 12.26 11.76
#